data_ba7ed8377f69aa006d54314a1c23505b
#
_entry.id   ba7ed8377f69aa006d54314a1c23505b
#
_cell.length_a   1.000
_cell.length_b   1.000
_cell.length_c   1.000
_cell.angle_alpha   90.00
_cell.angle_beta   90.00
_cell.angle_gamma   90.00
#
_symmetry.space_group_name_H-M   'P 1'
#
loop_
_entity.id
_entity.type
_entity.pdbx_description
1 polymer ?
#
loop_
_entity_poly.entity_id
_entity_poly.type
_entity_poly.pdbx_seq_one_letter_code
_entity_poly.pdbx_strand_id
1 'polypeptide(L)'
;MVDIDTALRSAAIDGRKAKRQSDDSKPRRAGGSVGLEPFDPSEFKKKEIADTYSMWLVIIGSVILALVMRYFVMPSTDEPSPILWLLPLSFVFALPSLHRLIIPSKFSELYTGGNWFRSGMLWIFTWLSVSILLVNPPMADISAPEITNASILFDDGDEAYNLSNNFMRSGTTIEITIDGSVTEGDMWLILGVRDNINLESCIVNISMERSEEILLETTFNAMGTNASDNFIQIQSLNSSTMSLVSDPLPIRDEDEGVAIEIGSLESGTYSLSYSISQQGDPWYLSGTSGEYTIKIIND
;
A
#
# COMPACT_ATOMS: atom_id res chain seq x y z
N MET A 1 66.02 7.01 -57.54
CA MET A 1 64.82 7.85 -57.64
C MET A 1 64.08 7.77 -56.29
N VAL A 2 64.15 8.83 -55.51
CA VAL A 2 63.39 8.85 -54.24
C VAL A 2 61.95 9.11 -54.62
N ASP A 3 61.08 8.21 -54.22
CA ASP A 3 59.62 8.29 -54.51
C ASP A 3 59.02 9.50 -53.79
N ILE A 4 58.38 10.37 -54.55
CA ILE A 4 57.77 11.62 -54.04
C ILE A 4 56.74 11.34 -52.96
N ASP A 5 56.05 10.21 -53.04
CA ASP A 5 55.09 9.78 -52.02
C ASP A 5 55.74 9.45 -50.70
N THR A 6 56.95 8.86 -50.71
CA THR A 6 57.71 8.56 -49.48
C THR A 6 58.24 9.84 -48.83
N ALA A 7 58.62 10.84 -49.62
CA ALA A 7 59.04 12.15 -49.11
C ALA A 7 57.89 12.95 -48.50
N LEU A 8 56.70 12.91 -49.13
CA LEU A 8 55.52 13.55 -48.58
C LEU A 8 54.99 12.88 -47.28
N ARG A 9 55.10 11.56 -47.21
CA ARG A 9 54.73 10.82 -45.97
C ARG A 9 55.72 11.11 -44.82
N SER A 10 57.02 11.19 -45.09
CA SER A 10 58.00 11.54 -44.05
C SER A 10 57.82 13.00 -43.58
N ALA A 11 57.58 13.94 -44.46
CA ALA A 11 57.31 15.34 -44.09
C ALA A 11 56.03 15.49 -43.28
N ALA A 12 54.96 14.71 -43.61
CA ALA A 12 53.74 14.67 -42.81
C ALA A 12 53.92 14.06 -41.41
N ILE A 13 54.83 13.07 -41.29
CA ILE A 13 55.15 12.45 -39.99
C ILE A 13 55.98 13.41 -39.14
N ASP A 14 56.96 14.12 -39.73
CA ASP A 14 57.81 15.09 -39.02
C ASP A 14 56.97 16.32 -38.59
N GLY A 15 56.06 16.79 -39.43
CA GLY A 15 55.11 17.86 -39.07
C GLY A 15 54.20 17.48 -37.90
N ARG A 16 53.79 16.21 -37.83
CA ARG A 16 53.02 15.68 -36.70
C ARG A 16 53.85 15.55 -35.42
N LYS A 17 55.13 15.14 -35.55
CA LYS A 17 56.06 15.09 -34.40
C LYS A 17 56.37 16.46 -33.85
N ALA A 18 56.65 17.46 -34.72
CA ALA A 18 56.91 18.84 -34.32
C ALA A 18 55.68 19.46 -33.61
N LYS A 19 54.46 19.19 -34.11
CA LYS A 19 53.25 19.66 -33.48
C LYS A 19 52.99 18.97 -32.13
N ARG A 20 53.34 17.71 -31.97
CA ARG A 20 53.30 17.01 -30.67
C ARG A 20 54.29 17.58 -29.65
N GLN A 21 55.53 17.90 -30.07
CA GLN A 21 56.50 18.47 -29.17
C GLN A 21 56.18 19.90 -28.71
N SER A 22 55.52 20.71 -29.54
CA SER A 22 55.07 22.06 -29.13
C SER A 22 53.84 22.02 -28.18
N ASP A 23 53.08 20.94 -28.20
CA ASP A 23 51.93 20.77 -27.31
C ASP A 23 52.33 20.17 -25.94
N ASP A 24 53.50 19.50 -25.83
CA ASP A 24 53.97 18.93 -24.56
C ASP A 24 54.50 20.01 -23.57
N SER A 25 54.66 21.26 -24.00
CA SER A 25 55.01 22.39 -23.13
C SER A 25 53.80 23.06 -22.44
N LYS A 26 52.59 22.71 -22.81
CA LYS A 26 51.38 23.17 -22.14
C LYS A 26 50.87 22.05 -21.24
N PRO A 27 50.43 22.36 -19.99
CA PRO A 27 49.81 21.35 -19.14
C PRO A 27 48.64 20.70 -19.87
N ARG A 28 48.75 19.37 -20.12
CA ARG A 28 47.71 18.59 -20.79
C ARG A 28 46.44 18.63 -19.96
N ARG A 29 45.43 19.30 -20.46
CA ARG A 29 44.07 19.19 -19.88
C ARG A 29 43.55 17.78 -20.16
N ALA A 30 43.05 17.10 -19.12
CA ALA A 30 42.36 15.85 -19.30
C ALA A 30 41.15 16.11 -20.22
N GLY A 31 41.09 15.45 -21.37
CA GLY A 31 40.07 15.69 -22.39
C GLY A 31 40.48 16.54 -23.60
N GLY A 32 41.77 16.89 -23.75
CA GLY A 32 42.31 17.56 -24.95
C GLY A 32 41.72 18.96 -25.19
N SER A 33 41.28 19.26 -26.42
CA SER A 33 40.79 20.58 -26.83
C SER A 33 39.40 20.95 -26.28
N VAL A 34 38.76 20.10 -25.45
CA VAL A 34 37.37 20.25 -24.98
C VAL A 34 37.27 21.10 -23.72
N GLY A 35 38.34 21.65 -23.20
CA GLY A 35 38.31 22.58 -22.07
C GLY A 35 38.07 21.93 -20.70
N LEU A 36 38.19 20.61 -20.59
CA LEU A 36 38.10 19.89 -19.32
C LEU A 36 39.33 20.16 -18.44
N GLU A 37 39.12 20.34 -17.16
CA GLU A 37 40.21 20.50 -16.18
C GLU A 37 41.12 19.28 -16.16
N PRO A 38 42.42 19.45 -15.93
CA PRO A 38 43.36 18.33 -15.81
C PRO A 38 42.92 17.45 -14.63
N PHE A 39 42.90 16.14 -14.85
CA PHE A 39 42.56 15.18 -13.81
C PHE A 39 43.68 15.13 -12.74
N ASP A 40 43.32 15.50 -11.50
CA ASP A 40 44.19 15.33 -10.33
C ASP A 40 43.64 14.14 -9.49
N PRO A 41 44.37 13.02 -9.43
CA PRO A 41 43.96 11.84 -8.66
C PRO A 41 43.81 12.13 -7.17
N SER A 42 44.57 13.08 -6.60
CA SER A 42 44.54 13.41 -5.18
C SER A 42 43.24 14.18 -4.81
N GLU A 43 42.87 15.11 -5.66
CA GLU A 43 41.64 15.89 -5.51
C GLU A 43 40.41 15.03 -5.74
N PHE A 44 40.45 14.15 -6.73
CA PHE A 44 39.39 13.18 -7.00
C PHE A 44 39.15 12.29 -5.78
N LYS A 45 40.23 11.72 -5.20
CA LYS A 45 40.10 10.89 -3.99
C LYS A 45 39.47 11.63 -2.81
N LYS A 46 39.79 12.91 -2.61
CA LYS A 46 39.20 13.72 -1.54
C LYS A 46 37.69 13.93 -1.79
N LYS A 47 37.25 14.19 -3.02
CA LYS A 47 35.84 14.32 -3.40
C LYS A 47 35.10 13.01 -3.19
N GLU A 48 35.65 11.88 -3.59
CA GLU A 48 35.11 10.54 -3.38
C GLU A 48 34.88 10.24 -1.87
N ILE A 49 35.86 10.56 -1.04
CA ILE A 49 35.74 10.40 0.41
C ILE A 49 34.65 11.32 0.98
N ALA A 50 34.61 12.58 0.53
CA ALA A 50 33.57 13.52 0.94
C ALA A 50 32.16 13.02 0.56
N ASP A 51 32.00 12.52 -0.66
CA ASP A 51 30.75 11.95 -1.13
C ASP A 51 30.34 10.71 -0.34
N THR A 52 31.30 9.86 0.04
CA THR A 52 31.04 8.67 0.87
C THR A 52 30.56 9.07 2.26
N TYR A 53 31.17 10.07 2.90
CA TYR A 53 30.67 10.59 4.19
C TYR A 53 29.25 11.15 4.08
N SER A 54 28.98 11.95 3.02
CA SER A 54 27.64 12.48 2.76
C SER A 54 26.60 11.37 2.57
N MET A 55 26.93 10.37 1.76
CA MET A 55 26.06 9.24 1.48
C MET A 55 25.66 8.50 2.77
N TRP A 56 26.64 8.12 3.59
CA TRP A 56 26.35 7.39 4.84
C TRP A 56 25.61 8.24 5.85
N LEU A 57 25.95 9.53 5.98
CA LEU A 57 25.21 10.44 6.85
C LEU A 57 23.73 10.52 6.47
N VAL A 58 23.45 10.65 5.18
CA VAL A 58 22.10 10.76 4.64
C VAL A 58 21.32 9.45 4.82
N ILE A 59 21.93 8.31 4.48
CA ILE A 59 21.27 7.00 4.63
C ILE A 59 20.95 6.73 6.10
N ILE A 60 21.94 6.83 6.99
CA ILE A 60 21.75 6.55 8.41
C ILE A 60 20.74 7.54 9.02
N GLY A 61 20.85 8.82 8.69
CA GLY A 61 19.94 9.85 9.21
C GLY A 61 18.51 9.65 8.76
N SER A 62 18.28 9.29 7.50
CA SER A 62 16.92 9.03 6.97
C SER A 62 16.31 7.76 7.56
N VAL A 63 17.11 6.69 7.77
CA VAL A 63 16.66 5.47 8.46
C VAL A 63 16.26 5.77 9.90
N ILE A 64 17.10 6.49 10.64
CA ILE A 64 16.80 6.87 12.02
C ILE A 64 15.50 7.70 12.06
N LEU A 65 15.37 8.67 11.16
CA LEU A 65 14.15 9.48 11.11
C LEU A 65 12.91 8.64 10.80
N ALA A 66 12.98 7.69 9.86
CA ALA A 66 11.88 6.79 9.56
C ALA A 66 11.47 5.96 10.78
N LEU A 67 12.45 5.43 11.55
CA LEU A 67 12.19 4.71 12.79
C LEU A 67 11.56 5.61 13.87
N VAL A 68 12.06 6.83 14.03
CA VAL A 68 11.48 7.81 14.97
C VAL A 68 10.03 8.16 14.57
N MET A 69 9.78 8.38 13.29
CA MET A 69 8.43 8.65 12.80
C MET A 69 7.49 7.47 13.08
N ARG A 70 7.93 6.25 12.81
CA ARG A 70 7.10 5.04 13.00
C ARG A 70 6.80 4.76 14.47
N TYR A 71 7.82 4.77 15.34
CA TYR A 71 7.66 4.27 16.71
C TYR A 71 7.38 5.34 17.76
N PHE A 72 7.58 6.62 17.42
CA PHE A 72 7.34 7.71 18.37
C PHE A 72 6.30 8.72 17.89
N VAL A 73 6.35 9.12 16.62
CA VAL A 73 5.43 10.15 16.12
C VAL A 73 4.07 9.57 15.74
N MET A 74 4.03 8.47 14.96
CA MET A 74 2.78 7.82 14.59
C MET A 74 1.91 7.42 15.78
N PRO A 75 2.44 6.76 16.84
CA PRO A 75 1.62 6.42 18.01
C PRO A 75 1.16 7.61 18.85
N SER A 76 1.74 8.80 18.62
CA SER A 76 1.31 10.05 19.30
C SER A 76 0.18 10.77 18.57
N THR A 77 -0.24 10.26 17.42
CA THR A 77 -1.40 10.76 16.66
C THR A 77 -2.52 9.74 16.73
N ASP A 78 -3.76 10.20 16.80
CA ASP A 78 -4.95 9.34 16.86
C ASP A 78 -5.33 8.80 15.46
N GLU A 79 -4.83 9.46 14.41
CA GLU A 79 -5.14 9.14 13.01
C GLU A 79 -3.99 9.57 12.07
N PRO A 80 -3.98 9.11 10.80
CA PRO A 80 -3.03 9.56 9.79
C PRO A 80 -3.01 11.09 9.65
N SER A 81 -1.85 11.70 9.93
CA SER A 81 -1.67 13.16 9.93
C SER A 81 -0.68 13.62 8.87
N PRO A 82 -0.89 14.77 8.21
CA PRO A 82 0.06 15.36 7.27
C PRO A 82 1.47 15.57 7.84
N ILE A 83 1.60 15.70 9.16
CA ILE A 83 2.91 15.87 9.82
C ILE A 83 3.83 14.68 9.58
N LEU A 84 3.28 13.48 9.39
CA LEU A 84 4.05 12.27 9.12
C LEU A 84 4.84 12.35 7.80
N TRP A 85 4.36 13.17 6.87
CA TRP A 85 5.00 13.42 5.58
C TRP A 85 5.80 14.72 5.56
N LEU A 86 5.22 15.79 6.09
CA LEU A 86 5.82 17.13 6.02
C LEU A 86 7.07 17.24 6.87
N LEU A 87 7.09 16.64 8.06
CA LEU A 87 8.24 16.70 8.95
C LEU A 87 9.50 16.06 8.33
N PRO A 88 9.49 14.80 7.86
CA PRO A 88 10.66 14.20 7.23
C PRO A 88 11.11 14.89 5.95
N LEU A 89 10.18 15.40 5.14
CA LEU A 89 10.50 16.17 3.94
C LEU A 89 11.17 17.49 4.28
N SER A 90 10.76 18.16 5.36
CA SER A 90 11.38 19.40 5.81
C SER A 90 12.83 19.24 6.26
N PHE A 91 13.23 18.03 6.69
CA PHE A 91 14.61 17.75 7.08
C PHE A 91 15.61 17.86 5.91
N VAL A 92 15.16 17.82 4.67
CA VAL A 92 16.01 18.08 3.49
C VAL A 92 16.67 19.45 3.59
N PHE A 93 15.95 20.46 4.12
CA PHE A 93 16.49 21.79 4.33
C PHE A 93 17.48 21.87 5.49
N ALA A 94 17.43 20.93 6.42
CA ALA A 94 18.39 20.82 7.52
C ALA A 94 19.68 20.10 7.14
N LEU A 95 19.73 19.38 6.00
CA LEU A 95 20.89 18.62 5.57
C LEU A 95 22.20 19.43 5.50
N PRO A 96 22.24 20.67 4.96
CA PRO A 96 23.46 21.46 4.97
C PRO A 96 24.01 21.73 6.38
N SER A 97 23.12 22.00 7.33
CA SER A 97 23.51 22.24 8.72
C SER A 97 24.00 20.96 9.39
N LEU A 98 23.33 19.85 9.14
CA LEU A 98 23.70 18.53 9.65
C LEU A 98 25.07 18.07 9.12
N HIS A 99 25.33 18.29 7.83
CA HIS A 99 26.65 17.97 7.24
C HIS A 99 27.76 18.81 7.88
N ARG A 100 27.55 20.10 8.07
CA ARG A 100 28.56 20.97 8.72
C ARG A 100 28.82 20.60 10.17
N LEU A 101 27.82 20.06 10.86
CA LEU A 101 27.95 19.63 12.26
C LEU A 101 28.74 18.32 12.39
N ILE A 102 28.53 17.37 11.50
CA ILE A 102 29.02 15.98 11.64
C ILE A 102 30.28 15.75 10.78
N ILE A 103 30.31 16.29 9.56
CA ILE A 103 31.39 16.03 8.61
C ILE A 103 32.51 17.08 8.81
N PRO A 104 33.78 16.65 8.90
CA PRO A 104 34.89 17.60 9.02
C PRO A 104 34.88 18.65 7.90
N SER A 105 35.22 19.93 8.23
CA SER A 105 35.16 21.07 7.30
C SER A 105 35.92 20.84 6.01
N LYS A 106 37.09 20.18 6.09
CA LYS A 106 37.92 19.81 4.93
C LYS A 106 37.21 19.00 3.84
N PHE A 107 36.05 18.35 4.19
CA PHE A 107 35.24 17.60 3.26
C PHE A 107 33.94 18.36 2.93
N SER A 108 33.28 18.96 3.93
CA SER A 108 32.03 19.69 3.73
C SER A 108 32.17 20.94 2.84
N GLU A 109 33.36 21.56 2.80
CA GLU A 109 33.68 22.68 1.92
C GLU A 109 33.80 22.28 0.43
N LEU A 110 33.96 20.99 0.14
CA LEU A 110 34.00 20.47 -1.23
C LEU A 110 32.65 20.30 -1.89
N TYR A 111 31.53 20.42 -1.10
CA TYR A 111 30.20 20.19 -1.64
C TYR A 111 29.73 21.34 -2.52
N THR A 112 29.25 20.97 -3.68
CA THR A 112 28.61 21.85 -4.67
C THR A 112 27.09 21.75 -4.61
N GLY A 113 26.39 22.62 -5.33
CA GLY A 113 24.92 22.53 -5.47
C GLY A 113 24.43 21.16 -5.95
N GLY A 114 25.20 20.50 -6.84
CA GLY A 114 24.90 19.15 -7.31
C GLY A 114 25.00 18.08 -6.22
N ASN A 115 25.98 18.21 -5.32
CA ASN A 115 26.10 17.30 -4.18
C ASN A 115 24.91 17.44 -3.21
N TRP A 116 24.49 18.69 -2.94
CA TRP A 116 23.33 18.96 -2.09
C TRP A 116 22.04 18.41 -2.69
N PHE A 117 21.83 18.59 -4.00
CA PHE A 117 20.67 18.02 -4.69
C PHE A 117 20.65 16.49 -4.60
N ARG A 118 21.79 15.84 -4.88
CA ARG A 118 21.94 14.38 -4.80
C ARG A 118 21.68 13.89 -3.38
N SER A 119 22.22 14.55 -2.36
CA SER A 119 21.99 14.22 -0.96
C SER A 119 20.52 14.37 -0.56
N GLY A 120 19.86 15.42 -1.03
CA GLY A 120 18.42 15.61 -0.80
C GLY A 120 17.57 14.53 -1.43
N MET A 121 17.84 14.15 -2.69
CA MET A 121 17.15 13.05 -3.35
C MET A 121 17.38 11.72 -2.63
N LEU A 122 18.64 11.43 -2.26
CA LEU A 122 18.98 10.21 -1.53
C LEU A 122 18.25 10.16 -0.17
N TRP A 123 18.16 11.29 0.54
CA TRP A 123 17.37 11.38 1.78
C TRP A 123 15.91 11.03 1.56
N ILE A 124 15.26 11.66 0.59
CA ILE A 124 13.84 11.46 0.31
C ILE A 124 13.58 9.99 -0.05
N PHE A 125 14.34 9.44 -1.00
CA PHE A 125 14.11 8.07 -1.46
C PHE A 125 14.42 7.02 -0.40
N THR A 126 15.50 7.20 0.38
CA THR A 126 15.83 6.28 1.48
C THR A 126 14.76 6.32 2.56
N TRP A 127 14.37 7.53 2.99
CA TRP A 127 13.32 7.69 3.97
C TRP A 127 11.99 7.08 3.49
N LEU A 128 11.56 7.37 2.26
CA LEU A 128 10.34 6.81 1.66
C LEU A 128 10.38 5.28 1.64
N SER A 129 11.48 4.69 1.14
CA SER A 129 11.62 3.24 1.02
C SER A 129 11.54 2.56 2.39
N VAL A 130 12.24 3.10 3.39
CA VAL A 130 12.19 2.55 4.75
C VAL A 130 10.82 2.77 5.38
N SER A 131 10.20 3.95 5.19
CA SER A 131 8.86 4.22 5.72
C SER A 131 7.81 3.27 5.14
N ILE A 132 7.86 3.00 3.83
CA ILE A 132 6.94 2.02 3.20
C ILE A 132 7.11 0.64 3.85
N LEU A 133 8.33 0.19 4.11
CA LEU A 133 8.55 -1.09 4.79
C LEU A 133 8.02 -1.09 6.23
N LEU A 134 8.16 0.03 6.94
CA LEU A 134 7.78 0.14 8.35
C LEU A 134 6.27 0.34 8.58
N VAL A 135 5.51 0.77 7.57
CA VAL A 135 4.05 0.96 7.67
C VAL A 135 3.24 -0.16 7.03
N ASN A 136 3.91 -1.18 6.51
CA ASN A 136 3.27 -2.35 5.94
C ASN A 136 3.55 -3.61 6.75
N PRO A 137 2.73 -4.67 6.62
CA PRO A 137 2.95 -5.95 7.28
C PRO A 137 4.36 -6.51 6.99
N PRO A 138 5.00 -7.15 7.98
CA PRO A 138 4.53 -7.43 9.34
C PRO A 138 4.85 -6.34 10.36
N MET A 139 5.34 -5.14 9.95
CA MET A 139 5.84 -4.09 10.84
C MET A 139 4.75 -3.15 11.35
N ALA A 140 3.61 -3.07 10.66
CA ALA A 140 2.47 -2.23 11.00
C ALA A 140 1.20 -2.76 10.34
N ASP A 141 0.06 -2.31 10.86
CA ASP A 141 -1.26 -2.48 10.28
C ASP A 141 -1.98 -1.13 10.24
N ILE A 142 -1.97 -0.50 9.09
CA ILE A 142 -2.62 0.79 8.85
C ILE A 142 -3.74 0.73 7.81
N SER A 143 -4.02 -0.47 7.30
CA SER A 143 -5.08 -0.71 6.32
C SER A 143 -6.38 -1.01 7.06
N ALA A 144 -7.43 -0.28 6.75
CA ALA A 144 -8.73 -0.54 7.34
C ALA A 144 -9.38 -1.78 6.73
N PRO A 145 -10.07 -2.62 7.54
CA PRO A 145 -10.79 -3.77 7.05
C PRO A 145 -12.00 -3.36 6.20
N GLU A 146 -12.43 -4.24 5.31
CA GLU A 146 -13.56 -3.97 4.45
C GLU A 146 -14.59 -5.12 4.41
N ILE A 147 -15.89 -4.76 4.29
CA ILE A 147 -16.93 -5.66 3.89
C ILE A 147 -17.05 -5.57 2.38
N THR A 148 -16.70 -6.66 1.71
CA THR A 148 -16.55 -6.70 0.25
C THR A 148 -17.88 -6.93 -0.45
N ASN A 149 -18.78 -7.68 0.19
CA ASN A 149 -20.09 -7.99 -0.38
C ASN A 149 -21.06 -8.49 0.71
N ALA A 150 -22.34 -8.46 0.37
CA ALA A 150 -23.42 -9.03 1.18
C ALA A 150 -24.37 -9.85 0.31
N SER A 151 -24.87 -10.95 0.84
CA SER A 151 -25.89 -11.79 0.20
C SER A 151 -26.84 -12.34 1.27
N ILE A 152 -28.02 -12.78 0.86
CA ILE A 152 -28.98 -13.43 1.75
C ILE A 152 -29.25 -14.82 1.22
N LEU A 153 -29.15 -15.79 2.11
CA LEU A 153 -29.58 -17.17 1.85
C LEU A 153 -30.90 -17.43 2.55
N PHE A 154 -31.69 -18.29 1.95
CA PHE A 154 -32.95 -18.77 2.51
C PHE A 154 -32.86 -20.27 2.74
N ASP A 155 -33.22 -20.71 3.95
CA ASP A 155 -33.31 -22.11 4.32
C ASP A 155 -34.77 -22.50 4.34
N ASP A 156 -35.18 -23.36 3.42
CA ASP A 156 -36.57 -23.87 3.33
C ASP A 156 -36.80 -25.17 4.12
N GLY A 157 -35.81 -25.60 4.89
CA GLY A 157 -35.87 -26.81 5.71
C GLY A 157 -35.56 -28.11 4.98
N ASP A 158 -35.29 -28.09 3.69
CA ASP A 158 -34.96 -29.28 2.86
C ASP A 158 -33.45 -29.62 2.84
N GLU A 159 -32.69 -29.32 3.89
CA GLU A 159 -31.25 -29.55 4.04
C GLU A 159 -30.35 -28.80 3.04
N ALA A 160 -30.89 -28.06 2.11
CA ALA A 160 -30.16 -27.23 1.15
C ALA A 160 -30.62 -25.77 1.31
N TYR A 161 -29.66 -24.91 1.68
CA TYR A 161 -29.91 -23.49 1.64
C TYR A 161 -30.09 -23.04 0.18
N ASN A 162 -31.32 -22.87 -0.26
CA ASN A 162 -31.59 -22.37 -1.59
C ASN A 162 -31.37 -20.86 -1.62
N LEU A 163 -30.44 -20.40 -2.45
CA LEU A 163 -30.53 -19.05 -2.96
C LEU A 163 -31.82 -18.98 -3.79
N SER A 164 -32.74 -18.14 -3.38
CA SER A 164 -33.97 -17.98 -4.15
C SER A 164 -33.58 -17.69 -5.61
N ASN A 165 -34.18 -18.39 -6.56
CA ASN A 165 -33.96 -18.20 -8.00
C ASN A 165 -34.26 -16.76 -8.48
N ASN A 166 -34.74 -15.92 -7.59
CA ASN A 166 -35.19 -14.56 -7.80
C ASN A 166 -34.43 -13.54 -6.95
N PHE A 167 -33.14 -13.80 -6.67
CA PHE A 167 -32.27 -12.82 -6.06
C PHE A 167 -31.81 -11.80 -7.11
N MET A 168 -32.20 -10.55 -6.94
CA MET A 168 -31.73 -9.44 -7.76
C MET A 168 -31.01 -8.41 -6.90
N ARG A 169 -29.78 -8.05 -7.30
CA ARG A 169 -29.01 -7.00 -6.68
C ARG A 169 -28.91 -5.80 -7.63
N SER A 170 -29.33 -4.64 -7.16
CA SER A 170 -29.15 -3.37 -7.85
C SER A 170 -28.50 -2.35 -6.92
N GLY A 171 -27.20 -2.19 -7.04
CA GLY A 171 -26.42 -1.33 -6.14
C GLY A 171 -26.44 -1.85 -4.70
N THR A 172 -27.02 -1.06 -3.80
CA THR A 172 -27.22 -1.42 -2.39
C THR A 172 -28.58 -2.06 -2.10
N THR A 173 -29.41 -2.28 -3.11
CA THR A 173 -30.71 -2.94 -2.94
C THR A 173 -30.57 -4.42 -3.25
N ILE A 174 -31.01 -5.26 -2.32
CA ILE A 174 -31.12 -6.72 -2.43
C ILE A 174 -32.60 -7.03 -2.46
N GLU A 175 -33.10 -7.56 -3.58
CA GLU A 175 -34.48 -7.94 -3.76
C GLU A 175 -34.57 -9.45 -3.81
N ILE A 176 -35.43 -10.03 -2.97
CA ILE A 176 -35.64 -11.46 -2.84
C ILE A 176 -37.13 -11.71 -3.08
N THR A 177 -37.43 -12.52 -4.07
CA THR A 177 -38.80 -12.99 -4.31
C THR A 177 -38.95 -14.40 -3.75
N ILE A 178 -39.87 -14.60 -2.82
CA ILE A 178 -40.19 -15.89 -2.21
C ILE A 178 -41.48 -16.39 -2.86
N ASP A 179 -41.44 -17.63 -3.36
CA ASP A 179 -42.69 -18.30 -3.85
C ASP A 179 -43.68 -18.48 -2.70
N GLY A 180 -44.89 -18.07 -2.89
CA GLY A 180 -45.95 -18.16 -1.86
C GLY A 180 -46.27 -19.56 -1.36
N SER A 181 -45.68 -20.60 -1.94
CA SER A 181 -45.70 -21.98 -1.42
C SER A 181 -44.73 -22.22 -0.26
N VAL A 182 -43.74 -21.33 -0.05
CA VAL A 182 -42.73 -21.41 1.03
C VAL A 182 -43.10 -20.40 2.10
N THR A 183 -43.77 -20.85 3.16
CA THR A 183 -44.27 -19.96 4.22
C THR A 183 -43.45 -19.92 5.49
N GLU A 184 -42.52 -20.83 5.66
CA GLU A 184 -41.66 -20.94 6.85
C GLU A 184 -40.20 -21.27 6.41
N GLY A 185 -39.27 -20.43 6.74
CA GLY A 185 -37.85 -20.66 6.54
C GLY A 185 -37.03 -19.56 7.21
N ASP A 186 -35.81 -19.89 7.55
CA ASP A 186 -34.87 -18.97 8.16
C ASP A 186 -33.98 -18.30 7.13
N MET A 187 -33.74 -17.01 7.28
CA MET A 187 -32.86 -16.26 6.42
C MET A 187 -31.51 -16.07 7.09
N TRP A 188 -30.49 -16.17 6.28
CA TRP A 188 -29.11 -15.97 6.67
C TRP A 188 -28.49 -14.82 5.91
N LEU A 189 -27.86 -13.87 6.62
CA LEU A 189 -27.03 -12.84 6.04
C LEU A 189 -25.62 -13.38 5.89
N ILE A 190 -25.11 -13.37 4.67
CA ILE A 190 -23.73 -13.74 4.35
C ILE A 190 -22.95 -12.49 3.99
N LEU A 191 -21.81 -12.30 4.62
CA LEU A 191 -20.87 -11.21 4.33
C LEU A 191 -19.49 -11.75 3.96
N GLY A 192 -18.86 -11.13 2.97
CA GLY A 192 -17.44 -11.26 2.71
C GLY A 192 -16.68 -10.20 3.48
N VAL A 193 -15.68 -10.60 4.23
CA VAL A 193 -14.84 -9.70 5.02
C VAL A 193 -13.39 -9.83 4.59
N ARG A 194 -12.69 -8.72 4.44
CA ARG A 194 -11.29 -8.66 4.02
C ARG A 194 -10.48 -7.75 4.88
N ASP A 195 -9.24 -8.17 5.15
CA ASP A 195 -8.17 -7.36 5.72
C ASP A 195 -6.82 -7.77 5.11
N ASN A 196 -5.80 -6.92 5.27
CA ASN A 196 -4.46 -7.15 4.73
C ASN A 196 -3.54 -8.01 5.61
N ILE A 197 -3.91 -8.24 6.89
CA ILE A 197 -3.11 -9.05 7.83
C ILE A 197 -3.92 -10.24 8.32
N ASN A 198 -4.93 -10.00 9.13
CA ASN A 198 -5.82 -11.01 9.69
C ASN A 198 -7.13 -10.38 10.16
N LEU A 199 -8.15 -11.20 10.27
CA LEU A 199 -9.49 -10.79 10.70
C LEU A 199 -9.78 -11.08 12.18
N GLU A 200 -8.80 -11.54 12.96
CA GLU A 200 -9.04 -11.93 14.36
C GLU A 200 -9.45 -10.74 15.25
N SER A 201 -8.94 -9.54 14.92
CA SER A 201 -9.27 -8.31 15.64
C SER A 201 -10.39 -7.51 15.00
N CYS A 202 -10.94 -7.97 13.86
CA CYS A 202 -12.01 -7.28 13.15
C CYS A 202 -13.34 -7.46 13.86
N ILE A 203 -13.98 -6.35 14.20
CA ILE A 203 -15.30 -6.30 14.81
C ILE A 203 -16.30 -5.85 13.77
N VAL A 204 -17.30 -6.67 13.52
CA VAL A 204 -18.44 -6.39 12.63
C VAL A 204 -19.64 -6.05 13.45
N ASN A 205 -20.25 -4.89 13.16
CA ASN A 205 -21.54 -4.48 13.72
C ASN A 205 -22.60 -4.49 12.63
N ILE A 206 -23.75 -5.06 12.94
CA ILE A 206 -24.89 -5.15 12.02
C ILE A 206 -26.14 -4.73 12.78
N SER A 207 -26.95 -3.89 12.14
CA SER A 207 -28.29 -3.56 12.59
C SER A 207 -29.27 -3.67 11.43
N MET A 208 -30.36 -4.33 11.65
CA MET A 208 -31.47 -4.45 10.69
C MET A 208 -32.77 -3.88 11.28
N GLU A 209 -33.41 -3.01 10.51
CA GLU A 209 -34.57 -2.26 10.92
C GLU A 209 -35.70 -2.40 9.91
N ARG A 210 -36.94 -2.36 10.41
CA ARG A 210 -38.13 -2.22 9.62
C ARG A 210 -39.02 -1.14 10.21
N SER A 211 -39.34 -0.08 9.45
CA SER A 211 -40.21 1.02 9.91
C SER A 211 -39.76 1.61 11.25
N GLU A 212 -38.45 1.85 11.43
CA GLU A 212 -37.84 2.37 12.67
C GLU A 212 -37.84 1.38 13.86
N GLU A 213 -38.26 0.14 13.67
CA GLU A 213 -38.13 -0.92 14.67
C GLU A 213 -36.91 -1.76 14.41
N ILE A 214 -36.02 -1.87 15.41
CA ILE A 214 -34.81 -2.69 15.33
C ILE A 214 -35.21 -4.16 15.50
N LEU A 215 -34.97 -4.96 14.45
CA LEU A 215 -35.24 -6.39 14.44
C LEU A 215 -34.04 -7.22 14.84
N LEU A 216 -32.86 -6.76 14.45
CA LEU A 216 -31.58 -7.42 14.75
C LEU A 216 -30.54 -6.35 15.04
N GLU A 217 -29.82 -6.53 16.13
CA GLU A 217 -28.59 -5.78 16.42
C GLU A 217 -27.55 -6.77 16.95
N THR A 218 -26.43 -6.89 16.25
CA THR A 218 -25.39 -7.84 16.63
C THR A 218 -24.01 -7.29 16.39
N THR A 219 -23.08 -7.67 17.27
CA THR A 219 -21.65 -7.34 17.18
C THR A 219 -20.85 -8.61 17.39
N PHE A 220 -19.95 -8.90 16.51
CA PHE A 220 -19.12 -10.12 16.57
C PHE A 220 -17.75 -9.90 15.93
N ASN A 221 -16.81 -10.76 16.25
CA ASN A 221 -15.53 -10.81 15.57
C ASN A 221 -15.66 -11.59 14.26
N ALA A 222 -15.00 -11.14 13.20
CA ALA A 222 -15.08 -11.78 11.89
C ALA A 222 -14.51 -13.21 11.86
N MET A 223 -13.56 -13.54 12.73
CA MET A 223 -13.00 -14.88 12.83
C MET A 223 -13.14 -15.46 14.23
N GLY A 224 -13.12 -16.81 14.30
CA GLY A 224 -13.14 -17.55 15.57
C GLY A 224 -14.44 -17.42 16.35
N THR A 225 -15.55 -17.19 15.65
CA THR A 225 -16.89 -17.01 16.22
C THR A 225 -17.90 -17.92 15.56
N ASN A 226 -19.10 -17.97 16.15
CA ASN A 226 -20.21 -18.72 15.56
C ASN A 226 -20.52 -18.24 14.12
N ALA A 227 -20.29 -16.96 13.81
CA ALA A 227 -20.56 -16.42 12.47
C ALA A 227 -19.63 -16.99 11.40
N SER A 228 -18.34 -17.17 11.69
CA SER A 228 -17.40 -17.85 10.77
C SER A 228 -17.68 -19.35 10.70
N ASP A 229 -18.00 -19.99 11.84
CA ASP A 229 -18.32 -21.42 11.88
C ASP A 229 -19.60 -21.72 11.11
N ASN A 230 -20.65 -20.89 11.25
CA ASN A 230 -21.88 -20.98 10.50
C ASN A 230 -21.63 -20.88 8.99
N PHE A 231 -20.76 -19.95 8.57
CA PHE A 231 -20.41 -19.83 7.16
C PHE A 231 -19.74 -21.10 6.62
N ILE A 232 -18.78 -21.66 7.35
CA ILE A 232 -18.10 -22.90 6.97
C ILE A 232 -19.12 -24.05 6.88
N GLN A 233 -20.07 -24.12 7.82
CA GLN A 233 -21.12 -25.13 7.80
C GLN A 233 -22.01 -24.97 6.57
N ILE A 234 -22.52 -23.77 6.30
CA ILE A 234 -23.34 -23.46 5.12
C ILE A 234 -22.59 -23.79 3.83
N GLN A 235 -21.31 -23.40 3.73
CA GLN A 235 -20.49 -23.70 2.58
C GLN A 235 -20.31 -25.21 2.35
N SER A 236 -20.15 -25.99 3.41
CA SER A 236 -20.01 -27.44 3.34
C SER A 236 -21.28 -28.14 2.88
N LEU A 237 -22.44 -27.69 3.35
CA LEU A 237 -23.75 -28.22 2.97
C LEU A 237 -24.12 -27.84 1.53
N ASN A 238 -23.78 -26.65 1.09
CA ASN A 238 -24.16 -26.11 -0.23
C ASN A 238 -23.11 -26.33 -1.33
N SER A 239 -22.05 -27.08 -1.10
CA SER A 239 -20.98 -27.28 -2.09
C SER A 239 -21.47 -27.82 -3.44
N SER A 240 -22.61 -28.51 -3.49
CA SER A 240 -23.28 -28.99 -4.71
C SER A 240 -24.28 -27.97 -5.28
N THR A 241 -24.85 -27.12 -4.47
CA THR A 241 -25.94 -26.20 -4.84
C THR A 241 -25.38 -24.82 -5.25
N MET A 242 -24.26 -24.41 -4.68
CA MET A 242 -23.54 -23.17 -5.04
C MET A 242 -23.12 -23.10 -6.52
N SER A 243 -22.94 -24.22 -7.18
CA SER A 243 -22.64 -24.26 -8.63
C SER A 243 -23.82 -23.87 -9.52
N LEU A 244 -25.04 -23.81 -8.96
CA LEU A 244 -26.26 -23.46 -9.69
C LEU A 244 -26.66 -21.98 -9.52
N VAL A 245 -25.97 -21.26 -8.66
CA VAL A 245 -26.19 -19.83 -8.45
C VAL A 245 -25.39 -19.07 -9.48
N SER A 246 -26.11 -18.25 -10.24
CA SER A 246 -25.50 -17.39 -11.28
C SER A 246 -24.56 -16.31 -10.72
N ASP A 247 -24.59 -16.09 -9.41
CA ASP A 247 -23.66 -15.22 -8.69
C ASP A 247 -23.06 -16.04 -7.54
N PRO A 248 -21.80 -16.46 -7.62
CA PRO A 248 -21.17 -17.15 -6.51
C PRO A 248 -21.25 -16.27 -5.27
N LEU A 249 -21.37 -16.90 -4.10
CA LEU A 249 -21.17 -16.17 -2.85
C LEU A 249 -19.96 -15.26 -3.03
N PRO A 250 -20.09 -14.00 -2.64
CA PRO A 250 -19.13 -12.95 -3.01
C PRO A 250 -17.77 -13.06 -2.33
N ILE A 251 -17.31 -14.27 -2.14
CA ILE A 251 -16.08 -14.56 -1.44
C ILE A 251 -15.04 -14.88 -2.48
N ARG A 252 -14.10 -13.98 -2.63
CA ARG A 252 -12.86 -14.24 -3.35
C ARG A 252 -11.97 -15.12 -2.48
N ASP A 253 -10.98 -15.76 -3.07
CA ASP A 253 -10.02 -16.62 -2.34
C ASP A 253 -9.31 -15.90 -1.18
N GLU A 254 -9.34 -14.56 -1.19
CA GLU A 254 -8.69 -13.68 -0.21
C GLU A 254 -9.67 -13.17 0.87
N ASP A 255 -10.97 -13.50 0.78
CA ASP A 255 -12.00 -13.01 1.68
C ASP A 255 -12.40 -14.13 2.65
N GLU A 256 -12.67 -13.76 3.90
CA GLU A 256 -13.31 -14.65 4.85
C GLU A 256 -14.85 -14.45 4.81
N GLY A 257 -15.57 -15.56 4.91
CA GLY A 257 -17.02 -15.54 4.96
C GLY A 257 -17.55 -15.57 6.38
N VAL A 258 -18.59 -14.77 6.65
CA VAL A 258 -19.34 -14.83 7.89
C VAL A 258 -20.83 -14.97 7.58
N ALA A 259 -21.54 -15.76 8.38
CA ALA A 259 -22.96 -16.01 8.24
C ALA A 259 -23.71 -15.75 9.56
N ILE A 260 -24.79 -14.99 9.48
CA ILE A 260 -25.61 -14.60 10.62
C ILE A 260 -27.04 -14.95 10.31
N GLU A 261 -27.66 -15.66 11.23
CA GLU A 261 -29.08 -15.95 11.19
C GLU A 261 -29.88 -14.66 11.41
N ILE A 262 -30.75 -14.32 10.46
CA ILE A 262 -31.67 -13.19 10.56
C ILE A 262 -33.06 -13.67 11.08
N GLY A 263 -33.31 -14.94 10.88
CA GLY A 263 -34.60 -15.55 11.15
C GLY A 263 -35.64 -15.32 10.03
N SER A 264 -36.89 -15.60 10.34
CA SER A 264 -37.98 -15.48 9.38
C SER A 264 -38.41 -14.03 9.19
N LEU A 265 -38.38 -13.53 7.96
CA LEU A 265 -38.77 -12.17 7.61
C LEU A 265 -40.08 -12.19 6.79
N GLU A 266 -41.01 -11.31 7.16
CA GLU A 266 -42.23 -11.09 6.37
C GLU A 266 -41.97 -10.30 5.10
N SER A 267 -42.91 -10.32 4.14
CA SER A 267 -42.85 -9.42 2.99
C SER A 267 -42.74 -7.96 3.43
N GLY A 268 -41.83 -7.22 2.82
CA GLY A 268 -41.61 -5.84 3.15
C GLY A 268 -40.22 -5.33 2.77
N THR A 269 -39.92 -4.12 3.23
CA THR A 269 -38.67 -3.48 3.02
C THR A 269 -37.94 -3.30 4.35
N TYR A 270 -36.67 -3.70 4.39
CA TYR A 270 -35.80 -3.64 5.55
C TYR A 270 -34.56 -2.82 5.21
N SER A 271 -34.05 -2.08 6.19
CA SER A 271 -32.74 -1.43 6.13
C SER A 271 -31.76 -2.25 6.94
N LEU A 272 -30.64 -2.62 6.31
CA LEU A 272 -29.53 -3.33 6.92
C LEU A 272 -28.31 -2.41 6.93
N SER A 273 -27.97 -1.87 8.07
CA SER A 273 -26.74 -1.11 8.27
C SER A 273 -25.62 -2.00 8.78
N TYR A 274 -24.40 -1.73 8.32
CA TYR A 274 -23.22 -2.46 8.74
C TYR A 274 -22.04 -1.53 8.92
N SER A 275 -21.13 -1.92 9.79
CA SER A 275 -19.81 -1.32 9.92
C SER A 275 -18.79 -2.36 10.36
N ILE A 276 -17.56 -2.18 9.95
CA ILE A 276 -16.42 -2.99 10.37
C ILE A 276 -15.33 -2.10 10.91
N SER A 277 -14.62 -2.57 11.92
CA SER A 277 -13.48 -1.87 12.51
C SER A 277 -12.51 -2.85 13.11
N GLN A 278 -11.27 -2.43 13.32
CA GLN A 278 -10.25 -3.25 13.97
C GLN A 278 -9.24 -2.42 14.75
N GLN A 279 -8.55 -3.09 15.67
CA GLN A 279 -7.36 -2.53 16.30
C GLN A 279 -6.16 -2.82 15.41
N GLY A 280 -5.74 -1.81 14.66
CA GLY A 280 -4.51 -1.86 13.89
C GLY A 280 -3.29 -1.43 14.71
N ASP A 281 -2.18 -1.19 14.04
CA ASP A 281 -0.93 -0.72 14.64
C ASP A 281 -0.35 0.45 13.82
N PRO A 282 -0.37 1.67 14.35
CA PRO A 282 -0.63 2.09 15.74
C PRO A 282 -2.06 2.55 16.03
N TRP A 283 -2.95 2.62 15.04
CA TRP A 283 -4.27 3.27 15.17
C TRP A 283 -5.41 2.27 15.26
N TYR A 284 -6.52 2.72 15.85
CA TYR A 284 -7.81 2.07 15.66
C TYR A 284 -8.34 2.41 14.26
N LEU A 285 -8.70 1.39 13.49
CA LEU A 285 -9.06 1.51 12.09
C LEU A 285 -10.58 1.33 11.93
N SER A 286 -11.24 2.37 11.44
CA SER A 286 -12.63 2.27 11.00
C SER A 286 -12.64 1.86 9.54
N GLY A 287 -13.20 0.68 9.28
CA GLY A 287 -13.31 0.12 7.94
C GLY A 287 -14.53 0.62 7.19
N THR A 288 -15.03 -0.20 6.26
CA THR A 288 -16.20 0.15 5.48
C THR A 288 -17.44 0.18 6.37
N SER A 289 -18.31 1.13 6.10
CA SER A 289 -19.68 1.20 6.64
C SER A 289 -20.63 1.48 5.50
N GLY A 290 -21.85 0.97 5.60
CA GLY A 290 -22.86 1.19 4.57
C GLY A 290 -24.22 0.68 4.99
N GLU A 291 -25.14 0.74 4.05
CA GLU A 291 -26.52 0.34 4.22
C GLU A 291 -26.98 -0.42 2.98
N TYR A 292 -27.65 -1.55 3.21
CA TYR A 292 -28.38 -2.29 2.18
C TYR A 292 -29.87 -2.17 2.42
N THR A 293 -30.64 -2.01 1.35
CA THR A 293 -32.08 -2.15 1.39
C THR A 293 -32.45 -3.57 0.97
N ILE A 294 -33.09 -4.31 1.85
CA ILE A 294 -33.59 -5.67 1.58
C ILE A 294 -35.07 -5.57 1.30
N LYS A 295 -35.49 -6.06 0.15
CA LYS A 295 -36.91 -6.16 -0.22
C LYS A 295 -37.31 -7.62 -0.33
N ILE A 296 -38.31 -8.01 0.41
CA ILE A 296 -38.92 -9.34 0.36
C ILE A 296 -40.27 -9.21 -0.30
N ILE A 297 -40.44 -9.91 -1.40
CA ILE A 297 -41.67 -9.96 -2.21
C ILE A 297 -42.19 -11.39 -2.19
N ASN A 298 -43.46 -11.55 -1.84
CA ASN A 298 -44.16 -12.83 -1.98
C ASN A 298 -44.94 -12.81 -3.30
N ASP A 299 -44.71 -13.79 -4.15
CA ASP A 299 -45.51 -14.00 -5.37
C ASP A 299 -46.80 -14.75 -5.10
#